data_8c8362d40367a1c0885afcd41f576300
#
_entry.id   8c8362d40367a1c0885afcd41f576300
#
_cell.length_a   1.000
_cell.length_b   1.000
_cell.length_c   1.000
_cell.angle_alpha   90.00
_cell.angle_beta   90.00
_cell.angle_gamma   90.00
#
_symmetry.space_group_name_H-M   'P 1'
#
loop_
_entity.id
_entity.type
_entity.pdbx_description
1 polymer ?
#
loop_
_entity_poly.entity_id
_entity_poly.type
_entity_poly.pdbx_seq_one_letter_code
_entity_poly.pdbx_strand_id
1 'polypeptide(L)'
;MKRRHYLIIIEAILLLINGCKKDIDSAAKSPIIPPIDSLYAETERIIRNEYDFRAIFTWNQYKELLSKLKQDKFIVMPINEMRNTFDESKVVVGLRHDIDFNPFKALEMSKIEKDNGIRSTYYILATADYYGYFNLSGVVRNRSMSRLYKKLYDNGAEIGIHNDLLTVMISNKLDPFVFNQNELAFYNSLNIPIYGTAAHGSPIAKATVPNYMMFSDYAKKDTLEYNQEKYLIGQHSLKEYGFEYEAYFINFNIYYSDSGGKWNDPEGFDGILKKLDDSKPGDRIQILAHPDWWGK
;
A
#
# COMPACT_ATOMS: atom_id res chain seq x y z
N MET A 1 -7.17 -23.27 3.53
CA MET A 1 -8.56 -23.28 4.07
C MET A 1 -9.14 -21.89 4.38
N LYS A 2 -8.38 -20.78 4.30
CA LYS A 2 -8.82 -19.41 4.68
C LYS A 2 -9.41 -18.55 3.53
N ARG A 3 -9.25 -18.92 2.26
CA ARG A 3 -9.87 -18.20 1.11
C ARG A 3 -11.41 -18.25 1.05
N ARG A 4 -12.07 -19.06 1.88
CA ARG A 4 -13.53 -19.30 1.82
C ARG A 4 -14.40 -18.16 2.37
N HIS A 5 -13.90 -17.34 3.31
CA HIS A 5 -14.76 -16.34 3.97
C HIS A 5 -14.93 -15.06 3.15
N TYR A 6 -13.90 -14.60 2.45
CA TYR A 6 -14.02 -13.47 1.51
C TYR A 6 -14.86 -13.81 0.29
N LEU A 7 -14.73 -15.04 -0.25
CA LEU A 7 -15.61 -15.54 -1.30
C LEU A 7 -17.08 -15.52 -0.85
N ILE A 8 -17.40 -15.84 0.39
CA ILE A 8 -18.79 -15.91 0.87
C ILE A 8 -19.46 -14.53 0.91
N ILE A 9 -18.74 -13.47 1.29
CA ILE A 9 -19.31 -12.11 1.32
C ILE A 9 -19.44 -11.55 -0.09
N ILE A 10 -18.46 -11.81 -0.94
CA ILE A 10 -18.47 -11.40 -2.34
C ILE A 10 -19.46 -12.27 -3.14
N GLU A 11 -19.55 -13.58 -2.87
CA GLU A 11 -20.58 -14.45 -3.43
C GLU A 11 -21.98 -14.11 -2.92
N ALA A 12 -22.19 -13.69 -1.68
CA ALA A 12 -23.46 -13.19 -1.21
C ALA A 12 -23.90 -11.91 -1.95
N ILE A 13 -22.97 -11.03 -2.29
CA ILE A 13 -23.22 -9.85 -3.12
C ILE A 13 -23.42 -10.24 -4.60
N LEU A 14 -22.69 -11.23 -5.11
CA LEU A 14 -22.80 -11.75 -6.48
C LEU A 14 -24.02 -12.68 -6.68
N LEU A 15 -24.41 -13.48 -5.68
CA LEU A 15 -25.64 -14.27 -5.72
C LEU A 15 -26.89 -13.39 -5.70
N LEU A 16 -26.81 -12.19 -5.11
CA LEU A 16 -27.87 -11.16 -5.23
C LEU A 16 -27.92 -10.51 -6.61
N ILE A 17 -26.85 -10.60 -7.41
CA ILE A 17 -26.78 -10.03 -8.76
C ILE A 17 -27.08 -11.10 -9.84
N ASN A 18 -26.77 -12.38 -9.61
CA ASN A 18 -26.88 -13.47 -10.59
C ASN A 18 -27.88 -14.58 -10.21
N GLY A 19 -28.69 -14.39 -9.17
CA GLY A 19 -29.68 -15.36 -8.73
C GLY A 19 -30.82 -15.51 -9.71
N CYS A 20 -30.90 -16.69 -10.33
CA CYS A 20 -32.01 -17.28 -11.05
C CYS A 20 -32.30 -16.85 -12.49
N LYS A 21 -31.72 -17.60 -13.40
CA LYS A 21 -32.47 -18.04 -14.58
C LYS A 21 -33.28 -19.28 -14.21
N LYS A 22 -34.44 -19.10 -13.58
CA LYS A 22 -35.61 -19.97 -13.63
C LYS A 22 -36.80 -19.22 -13.01
N ASP A 23 -37.93 -19.22 -13.77
CA ASP A 23 -39.24 -18.61 -13.49
C ASP A 23 -39.33 -17.10 -13.73
N ILE A 24 -39.68 -16.80 -14.97
CA ILE A 24 -40.30 -15.54 -15.42
C ILE A 24 -41.74 -15.59 -14.93
N ASP A 25 -42.00 -15.06 -13.73
CA ASP A 25 -43.24 -14.42 -13.28
C ASP A 25 -43.21 -14.16 -11.76
N SER A 26 -42.37 -13.26 -11.33
CA SER A 26 -42.59 -12.46 -10.12
C SER A 26 -41.70 -11.23 -10.25
N ALA A 27 -42.26 -10.05 -9.98
CA ALA A 27 -41.50 -8.79 -9.97
C ALA A 27 -40.28 -8.94 -9.07
N ALA A 28 -39.13 -9.26 -9.67
CA ALA A 28 -37.86 -9.41 -8.96
C ALA A 28 -37.54 -8.05 -8.32
N LYS A 29 -37.68 -7.96 -7.00
CA LYS A 29 -37.17 -6.81 -6.23
C LYS A 29 -35.69 -6.67 -6.59
N SER A 30 -35.33 -5.53 -7.16
CA SER A 30 -33.93 -5.20 -7.39
C SER A 30 -33.15 -5.48 -6.10
N PRO A 31 -31.97 -6.13 -6.17
CA PRO A 31 -31.19 -6.43 -4.98
C PRO A 31 -30.94 -5.14 -4.19
N ILE A 32 -31.32 -5.13 -2.92
CA ILE A 32 -31.09 -3.98 -2.02
C ILE A 32 -29.59 -3.93 -1.77
N ILE A 33 -28.90 -3.03 -2.49
CA ILE A 33 -27.49 -2.76 -2.21
C ILE A 33 -27.42 -2.08 -0.84
N PRO A 34 -26.72 -2.67 0.16
CA PRO A 34 -26.59 -2.06 1.47
C PRO A 34 -26.02 -0.63 1.38
N PRO A 35 -26.41 0.30 2.24
CA PRO A 35 -25.81 1.61 2.31
C PRO A 35 -24.28 1.50 2.48
N ILE A 36 -23.54 2.38 1.83
CA ILE A 36 -22.07 2.34 1.85
C ILE A 36 -21.49 2.38 3.27
N ASP A 37 -22.16 3.03 4.21
CA ASP A 37 -21.75 3.10 5.61
C ASP A 37 -21.82 1.75 6.30
N SER A 38 -22.86 0.95 6.07
CA SER A 38 -22.98 -0.40 6.63
C SER A 38 -21.95 -1.36 6.02
N LEU A 39 -21.71 -1.21 4.70
CA LEU A 39 -20.68 -2.00 4.02
C LEU A 39 -19.28 -1.65 4.54
N TYR A 40 -19.00 -0.38 4.78
CA TYR A 40 -17.73 0.08 5.34
C TYR A 40 -17.50 -0.49 6.76
N ALA A 41 -18.49 -0.39 7.65
CA ALA A 41 -18.39 -0.89 9.01
C ALA A 41 -18.20 -2.42 9.05
N GLU A 42 -18.91 -3.15 8.20
CA GLU A 42 -18.77 -4.62 8.12
C GLU A 42 -17.40 -5.02 7.57
N THR A 43 -16.91 -4.32 6.54
CA THR A 43 -15.55 -4.53 6.01
C THR A 43 -14.50 -4.27 7.09
N GLU A 44 -14.64 -3.19 7.86
CA GLU A 44 -13.74 -2.88 8.97
C GLU A 44 -13.72 -4.02 10.01
N ARG A 45 -14.90 -4.49 10.44
CA ARG A 45 -15.02 -5.57 11.40
C ARG A 45 -14.32 -6.84 10.94
N ILE A 46 -14.48 -7.21 9.67
CA ILE A 46 -13.89 -8.43 9.10
C ILE A 46 -12.36 -8.31 9.05
N ILE A 47 -11.85 -7.21 8.49
CA ILE A 47 -10.41 -6.99 8.33
C ILE A 47 -9.72 -6.93 9.69
N ARG A 48 -10.31 -6.25 10.69
CA ARG A 48 -9.74 -6.20 12.04
C ARG A 48 -9.70 -7.59 12.67
N ASN A 49 -10.78 -8.36 12.60
CA ASN A 49 -10.82 -9.71 13.15
C ASN A 49 -9.77 -10.64 12.51
N GLU A 50 -9.45 -10.41 11.22
CA GLU A 50 -8.50 -11.25 10.51
C GLU A 50 -7.04 -10.82 10.72
N TYR A 51 -6.76 -9.54 10.92
CA TYR A 51 -5.38 -9.04 10.88
C TYR A 51 -4.90 -8.30 12.13
N ASP A 52 -5.77 -7.87 13.07
CA ASP A 52 -5.35 -7.11 14.26
C ASP A 52 -4.35 -7.87 15.14
N PHE A 53 -4.40 -9.21 15.17
CA PHE A 53 -3.46 -10.04 15.92
C PHE A 53 -2.00 -9.93 15.45
N ARG A 54 -1.75 -9.34 14.28
CA ARG A 54 -0.40 -9.14 13.73
C ARG A 54 0.37 -8.02 14.43
N ALA A 55 -0.32 -7.15 15.17
CA ALA A 55 0.31 -6.02 15.85
C ALA A 55 1.37 -6.48 16.86
N ILE A 56 2.54 -5.90 16.76
CA ILE A 56 3.73 -6.16 17.60
C ILE A 56 4.06 -4.91 18.41
N PHE A 57 4.02 -3.75 17.74
CA PHE A 57 4.35 -2.44 18.30
C PHE A 57 3.09 -1.72 18.78
N THR A 58 3.22 -0.93 19.84
CA THR A 58 2.12 -0.14 20.39
C THR A 58 1.98 1.22 19.68
N TRP A 59 0.79 1.84 19.74
CA TRP A 59 0.62 3.23 19.32
C TRP A 59 1.46 4.21 20.15
N ASN A 60 1.80 3.88 21.40
CA ASN A 60 2.68 4.72 22.20
C ASN A 60 4.10 4.77 21.63
N GLN A 61 4.65 3.63 21.20
CA GLN A 61 5.93 3.59 20.50
C GLN A 61 5.88 4.39 19.19
N TYR A 62 4.76 4.32 18.44
CA TYR A 62 4.62 5.14 17.23
C TYR A 62 4.65 6.64 17.56
N LYS A 63 3.90 7.07 18.58
CA LYS A 63 3.92 8.46 19.04
C LYS A 63 5.31 8.90 19.53
N GLU A 64 6.08 7.99 20.15
CA GLU A 64 7.46 8.23 20.54
C GLU A 64 8.35 8.50 19.31
N LEU A 65 8.23 7.67 18.25
CA LEU A 65 8.92 7.92 16.98
C LEU A 65 8.55 9.30 16.41
N LEU A 66 7.25 9.63 16.35
CA LEU A 66 6.83 10.94 15.85
C LEU A 66 7.34 12.09 16.71
N SER A 67 7.34 11.94 18.05
CA SER A 67 7.89 12.93 18.96
C SER A 67 9.39 13.16 18.70
N LYS A 68 10.14 12.10 18.42
CA LYS A 68 11.55 12.17 18.01
C LYS A 68 11.71 12.96 16.71
N LEU A 69 10.89 12.65 15.71
CA LEU A 69 10.92 13.27 14.39
C LEU A 69 10.44 14.74 14.39
N LYS A 70 9.79 15.21 15.46
CA LYS A 70 9.38 16.62 15.62
C LYS A 70 10.50 17.53 16.16
N GLN A 71 11.68 16.99 16.51
CA GLN A 71 12.80 17.82 16.94
C GLN A 71 13.30 18.70 15.79
N ASP A 72 13.77 19.89 16.12
CA ASP A 72 14.17 20.93 15.14
C ASP A 72 15.19 20.47 14.08
N LYS A 73 15.97 19.44 14.38
CA LYS A 73 16.95 18.93 13.43
C LYS A 73 16.33 18.19 12.25
N PHE A 74 15.06 17.76 12.33
CA PHE A 74 14.39 16.99 11.29
C PHE A 74 13.43 17.83 10.45
N ILE A 75 13.36 17.52 9.16
CA ILE A 75 12.30 17.92 8.24
C ILE A 75 11.63 16.64 7.77
N VAL A 76 10.40 16.39 8.23
CA VAL A 76 9.64 15.18 7.92
C VAL A 76 8.61 15.45 6.86
N MET A 77 8.56 14.62 5.82
CA MET A 77 7.68 14.83 4.68
C MET A 77 7.31 13.54 3.95
N PRO A 78 6.29 13.57 3.07
CA PRO A 78 6.02 12.49 2.13
C PRO A 78 7.18 12.23 1.17
N ILE A 79 7.23 11.02 0.62
CA ILE A 79 8.31 10.59 -0.28
C ILE A 79 8.39 11.44 -1.56
N ASN A 80 7.26 11.85 -2.12
CA ASN A 80 7.23 12.73 -3.28
C ASN A 80 7.92 14.09 -3.01
N GLU A 81 7.72 14.65 -1.83
CA GLU A 81 8.38 15.90 -1.44
C GLU A 81 9.87 15.68 -1.15
N MET A 82 10.21 14.57 -0.46
CA MET A 82 11.58 14.23 -0.12
C MET A 82 12.47 14.12 -1.37
N ARG A 83 11.97 13.57 -2.47
CA ARG A 83 12.79 13.38 -3.69
C ARG A 83 13.42 14.66 -4.21
N ASN A 84 12.77 15.81 -4.00
CA ASN A 84 13.19 17.12 -4.49
C ASN A 84 13.71 18.06 -3.38
N THR A 85 13.68 17.63 -2.11
CA THR A 85 14.11 18.45 -0.98
C THR A 85 15.52 18.08 -0.56
N PHE A 86 16.41 19.06 -0.56
CA PHE A 86 17.79 18.93 -0.07
C PHE A 86 18.04 20.03 0.96
N ASP A 87 18.52 19.68 2.13
CA ASP A 87 18.86 20.60 3.19
C ASP A 87 20.13 20.13 3.91
N GLU A 88 21.20 20.89 3.78
CA GLU A 88 22.49 20.57 4.41
C GLU A 88 22.53 20.96 5.90
N SER A 89 21.56 21.73 6.38
CA SER A 89 21.47 22.18 7.78
C SER A 89 20.57 21.31 8.65
N LYS A 90 19.79 20.41 8.02
CA LYS A 90 18.80 19.54 8.66
C LYS A 90 18.96 18.09 8.22
N VAL A 91 18.28 17.19 8.93
CA VAL A 91 18.06 15.82 8.50
C VAL A 91 16.72 15.73 7.78
N VAL A 92 16.73 15.34 6.51
CA VAL A 92 15.48 15.17 5.71
C VAL A 92 14.97 13.76 5.89
N VAL A 93 13.74 13.60 6.34
CA VAL A 93 13.11 12.29 6.59
C VAL A 93 11.88 12.10 5.71
N GLY A 94 11.92 11.09 4.86
CA GLY A 94 10.77 10.58 4.14
C GLY A 94 10.09 9.48 4.94
N LEU A 95 8.86 9.72 5.40
CA LEU A 95 8.08 8.74 6.14
C LEU A 95 7.15 8.00 5.18
N ARG A 96 7.22 6.65 5.19
CA ARG A 96 6.54 5.76 4.26
C ARG A 96 5.82 4.63 4.98
N HIS A 97 4.65 4.27 4.48
CA HIS A 97 3.83 3.17 4.98
C HIS A 97 3.36 2.29 3.82
N ASP A 98 3.68 0.99 3.92
CA ASP A 98 3.20 -0.01 2.97
C ASP A 98 2.01 -0.74 3.61
N ILE A 99 0.83 -0.67 2.97
CA ILE A 99 -0.40 -1.27 3.48
C ILE A 99 -0.55 -2.67 2.88
N ASP A 100 -0.04 -3.68 3.58
CA ASP A 100 -0.08 -5.07 3.10
C ASP A 100 -1.40 -5.77 3.43
N PHE A 101 -1.97 -5.57 4.64
CA PHE A 101 -3.10 -6.35 5.14
C PHE A 101 -4.22 -5.53 5.78
N ASN A 102 -3.90 -4.52 6.59
CA ASN A 102 -4.91 -3.82 7.40
C ASN A 102 -4.96 -2.31 7.13
N PRO A 103 -5.79 -1.87 6.15
CA PRO A 103 -5.92 -0.46 5.82
C PRO A 103 -6.59 0.38 6.93
N PHE A 104 -7.30 -0.24 7.88
CA PHE A 104 -7.90 0.48 9.01
C PHE A 104 -6.85 0.89 10.04
N LYS A 105 -5.80 0.10 10.25
CA LYS A 105 -4.63 0.52 11.04
C LYS A 105 -3.85 1.63 10.35
N ALA A 106 -3.75 1.60 9.03
CA ALA A 106 -3.20 2.72 8.27
C ALA A 106 -4.00 4.02 8.51
N LEU A 107 -5.33 3.94 8.54
CA LEU A 107 -6.17 5.10 8.85
C LEU A 107 -5.98 5.60 10.29
N GLU A 108 -5.79 4.72 11.28
CA GLU A 108 -5.45 5.12 12.65
C GLU A 108 -4.09 5.81 12.71
N MET A 109 -3.09 5.23 12.05
CA MET A 109 -1.74 5.77 11.96
C MET A 109 -1.74 7.17 11.34
N SER A 110 -2.47 7.38 10.24
CA SER A 110 -2.58 8.68 9.57
C SER A 110 -3.28 9.76 10.44
N LYS A 111 -4.21 9.36 11.32
CA LYS A 111 -4.81 10.30 12.29
C LYS A 111 -3.79 10.73 13.34
N ILE A 112 -3.00 9.76 13.86
CA ILE A 112 -1.94 10.07 14.83
C ILE A 112 -0.91 11.02 14.19
N GLU A 113 -0.54 10.82 12.93
CA GLU A 113 0.36 11.70 12.19
C GLU A 113 -0.22 13.10 12.02
N LYS A 114 -1.47 13.20 11.56
CA LYS A 114 -2.19 14.47 11.40
C LYS A 114 -2.24 15.25 12.71
N ASP A 115 -2.58 14.58 13.83
CA ASP A 115 -2.64 15.18 15.16
C ASP A 115 -1.26 15.70 15.65
N ASN A 116 -0.18 15.13 15.08
CA ASN A 116 1.20 15.54 15.33
C ASN A 116 1.76 16.51 14.29
N GLY A 117 0.97 16.91 13.28
CA GLY A 117 1.38 17.82 12.21
C GLY A 117 2.41 17.18 11.24
N ILE A 118 2.47 15.85 11.17
CA ILE A 118 3.34 15.09 10.27
C ILE A 118 2.52 14.58 9.08
N ARG A 119 3.15 14.62 7.90
CA ARG A 119 2.62 14.02 6.68
C ARG A 119 3.56 12.92 6.20
N SER A 120 2.98 11.87 5.62
CA SER A 120 3.70 10.69 5.15
C SER A 120 3.10 10.17 3.85
N THR A 121 3.70 9.14 3.27
CA THR A 121 3.20 8.45 2.07
C THR A 121 2.65 7.07 2.44
N TYR A 122 1.44 6.76 1.97
CA TYR A 122 0.81 5.44 2.10
C TYR A 122 0.71 4.75 0.75
N TYR A 123 1.39 3.61 0.59
CA TYR A 123 1.33 2.79 -0.62
C TYR A 123 0.27 1.70 -0.47
N ILE A 124 -0.70 1.69 -1.39
CA ILE A 124 -1.85 0.79 -1.36
C ILE A 124 -1.59 -0.40 -2.27
N LEU A 125 -1.74 -1.62 -1.71
CA LEU A 125 -1.50 -2.87 -2.40
C LEU A 125 -2.77 -3.38 -3.09
N ALA A 126 -2.83 -3.29 -4.41
CA ALA A 126 -4.00 -3.72 -5.18
C ALA A 126 -4.17 -5.25 -5.23
N THR A 127 -3.15 -6.03 -4.90
CA THR A 127 -3.21 -7.50 -4.79
C THR A 127 -3.55 -8.00 -3.40
N ALA A 128 -3.78 -7.10 -2.43
CA ALA A 128 -4.19 -7.45 -1.08
C ALA A 128 -5.66 -7.83 -1.00
N ASP A 129 -6.00 -8.73 -0.07
CA ASP A 129 -7.37 -9.23 0.13
C ASP A 129 -8.38 -8.12 0.47
N TYR A 130 -7.94 -7.06 1.17
CA TYR A 130 -8.81 -5.92 1.50
C TYR A 130 -9.21 -5.09 0.26
N TYR A 131 -8.38 -5.11 -0.79
CA TYR A 131 -8.58 -4.28 -1.97
C TYR A 131 -9.74 -4.78 -2.84
N GLY A 132 -9.87 -6.10 -2.96
CA GLY A 132 -10.87 -6.74 -3.80
C GLY A 132 -10.46 -8.13 -4.25
N TYR A 133 -10.95 -8.56 -5.40
CA TYR A 133 -10.56 -9.84 -5.99
C TYR A 133 -10.34 -9.71 -7.48
N PHE A 134 -9.54 -10.62 -8.03
CA PHE A 134 -9.23 -10.67 -9.45
C PHE A 134 -10.14 -11.66 -10.18
N ASN A 135 -10.56 -11.28 -11.38
CA ASN A 135 -11.21 -12.16 -12.36
C ASN A 135 -10.56 -11.98 -13.74
N LEU A 136 -11.09 -12.66 -14.77
CA LEU A 136 -10.55 -12.61 -16.13
C LEU A 136 -10.61 -11.21 -16.79
N SER A 137 -11.43 -10.30 -16.25
CA SER A 137 -11.59 -8.93 -16.78
C SER A 137 -10.81 -7.88 -16.01
N GLY A 138 -10.13 -8.26 -14.92
CA GLY A 138 -9.38 -7.34 -14.07
C GLY A 138 -9.68 -7.50 -12.59
N VAL A 139 -9.57 -6.40 -11.84
CA VAL A 139 -9.86 -6.36 -10.40
C VAL A 139 -11.26 -5.83 -10.14
N VAL A 140 -12.02 -6.58 -9.32
CA VAL A 140 -13.28 -6.12 -8.75
C VAL A 140 -12.99 -5.54 -7.37
N ARG A 141 -12.97 -4.20 -7.30
CA ARG A 141 -12.55 -3.48 -6.09
C ARG A 141 -13.61 -3.53 -4.99
N ASN A 142 -13.16 -3.60 -3.76
CA ASN A 142 -14.02 -3.40 -2.59
C ASN A 142 -14.45 -1.92 -2.52
N ARG A 143 -15.72 -1.65 -2.81
CA ARG A 143 -16.26 -0.28 -2.92
C ARG A 143 -16.13 0.53 -1.62
N SER A 144 -16.11 -0.12 -0.46
CA SER A 144 -15.96 0.56 0.82
C SER A 144 -14.57 1.17 1.01
N MET A 145 -13.54 0.63 0.35
CA MET A 145 -12.16 1.10 0.46
C MET A 145 -11.94 2.47 -0.17
N SER A 146 -12.69 2.87 -1.19
CA SER A 146 -12.63 4.23 -1.76
C SER A 146 -12.80 5.32 -0.70
N ARG A 147 -13.71 5.09 0.27
CA ARG A 147 -13.91 5.99 1.41
C ARG A 147 -12.70 6.04 2.34
N LEU A 148 -12.05 4.91 2.56
CA LEU A 148 -10.85 4.83 3.38
C LEU A 148 -9.69 5.58 2.73
N TYR A 149 -9.45 5.35 1.44
CA TYR A 149 -8.40 6.04 0.69
C TYR A 149 -8.60 7.55 0.69
N LYS A 150 -9.85 8.00 0.52
CA LYS A 150 -10.19 9.42 0.63
C LYS A 150 -9.90 9.97 2.02
N LYS A 151 -10.22 9.24 3.10
CA LYS A 151 -9.91 9.65 4.47
C LYS A 151 -8.40 9.74 4.73
N LEU A 152 -7.59 8.80 4.21
CA LEU A 152 -6.13 8.89 4.28
C LEU A 152 -5.63 10.18 3.61
N TYR A 153 -6.08 10.44 2.39
CA TYR A 153 -5.73 11.64 1.64
C TYR A 153 -6.18 12.93 2.36
N ASP A 154 -7.40 12.97 2.91
CA ASP A 154 -7.94 14.11 3.67
C ASP A 154 -7.23 14.33 5.04
N ASN A 155 -6.53 13.31 5.55
CA ASN A 155 -5.63 13.46 6.69
C ASN A 155 -4.29 14.09 6.31
N GLY A 156 -4.02 14.35 5.01
CA GLY A 156 -2.81 14.97 4.51
C GLY A 156 -1.77 13.97 3.99
N ALA A 157 -2.14 12.68 3.92
CA ALA A 157 -1.24 11.67 3.38
C ALA A 157 -1.07 11.80 1.85
N GLU A 158 0.13 11.58 1.36
CA GLU A 158 0.35 11.19 -0.02
C GLU A 158 -0.10 9.74 -0.20
N ILE A 159 -0.80 9.45 -1.31
CA ILE A 159 -1.17 8.09 -1.69
C ILE A 159 -0.31 7.65 -2.88
N GLY A 160 0.28 6.47 -2.76
CA GLY A 160 1.03 5.81 -3.82
C GLY A 160 0.53 4.38 -4.09
N ILE A 161 1.04 3.76 -5.14
CA ILE A 161 0.73 2.37 -5.48
C ILE A 161 1.83 1.45 -4.94
N HIS A 162 1.46 0.47 -4.10
CA HIS A 162 2.36 -0.62 -3.72
C HIS A 162 2.43 -1.61 -4.88
N ASN A 163 3.50 -1.53 -5.66
CA ASN A 163 3.66 -2.23 -6.93
C ASN A 163 3.84 -3.74 -6.72
N ASP A 164 2.87 -4.54 -7.19
CA ASP A 164 2.96 -6.00 -7.26
C ASP A 164 2.59 -6.51 -8.67
N LEU A 165 3.12 -5.85 -9.69
CA LEU A 165 2.83 -6.12 -11.10
C LEU A 165 3.24 -7.53 -11.54
N LEU A 166 4.24 -8.14 -10.89
CA LEU A 166 4.61 -9.54 -11.13
C LEU A 166 3.47 -10.50 -10.73
N THR A 167 2.81 -10.27 -9.59
CA THR A 167 1.64 -11.07 -9.20
C THR A 167 0.47 -10.84 -10.15
N VAL A 168 0.23 -9.61 -10.58
CA VAL A 168 -0.78 -9.26 -11.59
C VAL A 168 -0.56 -10.04 -12.88
N MET A 169 0.67 -10.03 -13.40
CA MET A 169 1.04 -10.69 -14.64
C MET A 169 1.02 -12.21 -14.52
N ILE A 170 1.67 -12.74 -13.49
CA ILE A 170 1.95 -14.18 -13.39
C ILE A 170 0.78 -14.96 -12.78
N SER A 171 0.22 -14.49 -11.67
CA SER A 171 -0.86 -15.20 -10.97
C SER A 171 -2.23 -14.85 -11.51
N ASN A 172 -2.47 -13.57 -11.83
CA ASN A 172 -3.78 -13.12 -12.27
C ASN A 172 -3.92 -13.12 -13.80
N LYS A 173 -2.82 -13.37 -14.54
CA LYS A 173 -2.78 -13.46 -16.03
C LYS A 173 -3.36 -12.20 -16.70
N LEU A 174 -3.08 -11.03 -16.11
CA LEU A 174 -3.49 -9.73 -16.65
C LEU A 174 -2.26 -9.01 -17.21
N ASP A 175 -2.48 -8.14 -18.19
CA ASP A 175 -1.47 -7.21 -18.66
C ASP A 175 -1.15 -6.19 -17.55
N PRO A 176 0.10 -6.14 -17.04
CA PRO A 176 0.45 -5.29 -15.91
C PRO A 176 0.42 -3.80 -16.24
N PHE A 177 0.68 -3.42 -17.49
CA PHE A 177 0.61 -2.02 -17.92
C PHE A 177 -0.83 -1.54 -17.97
N VAL A 178 -1.71 -2.27 -18.64
CA VAL A 178 -3.15 -1.96 -18.72
C VAL A 178 -3.78 -1.95 -17.33
N PHE A 179 -3.42 -2.93 -16.47
CA PHE A 179 -3.86 -2.97 -15.08
C PHE A 179 -3.50 -1.66 -14.35
N ASN A 180 -2.24 -1.25 -14.41
CA ASN A 180 -1.77 -0.05 -13.73
C ASN A 180 -2.46 1.22 -14.24
N GLN A 181 -2.68 1.34 -15.57
CA GLN A 181 -3.42 2.49 -16.12
C GLN A 181 -4.85 2.57 -15.56
N ASN A 182 -5.51 1.42 -15.37
CA ASN A 182 -6.84 1.35 -14.75
C ASN A 182 -6.80 1.73 -13.26
N GLU A 183 -5.72 1.42 -12.54
CA GLU A 183 -5.54 1.85 -11.15
C GLU A 183 -5.35 3.37 -11.05
N LEU A 184 -4.52 3.96 -11.90
CA LEU A 184 -4.36 5.42 -11.95
C LEU A 184 -5.67 6.13 -12.28
N ALA A 185 -6.43 5.62 -13.25
CA ALA A 185 -7.76 6.15 -13.60
C ALA A 185 -8.74 6.05 -12.42
N PHE A 186 -8.69 4.95 -11.67
CA PHE A 186 -9.51 4.78 -10.47
C PHE A 186 -9.20 5.84 -9.39
N TYR A 187 -7.93 6.03 -9.02
CA TYR A 187 -7.54 7.05 -8.03
C TYR A 187 -7.85 8.47 -8.52
N ASN A 188 -7.64 8.74 -9.80
CA ASN A 188 -8.02 10.02 -10.40
C ASN A 188 -9.54 10.28 -10.28
N SER A 189 -10.39 9.27 -10.43
CA SER A 189 -11.85 9.38 -10.25
C SER A 189 -12.26 9.73 -8.80
N LEU A 190 -11.37 9.48 -7.82
CA LEU A 190 -11.52 9.87 -6.43
C LEU A 190 -10.92 11.25 -6.11
N ASN A 191 -10.36 11.95 -7.10
CA ASN A 191 -9.54 13.15 -6.94
C ASN A 191 -8.34 12.92 -6.00
N ILE A 192 -7.70 11.77 -6.09
CA ILE A 192 -6.47 11.42 -5.38
C ILE A 192 -5.34 11.32 -6.42
N PRO A 193 -4.40 12.28 -6.45
CA PRO A 193 -3.26 12.20 -7.36
C PRO A 193 -2.30 11.10 -6.91
N ILE A 194 -1.78 10.34 -7.87
CA ILE A 194 -0.73 9.34 -7.65
C ILE A 194 0.54 9.82 -8.34
N TYR A 195 1.60 10.02 -7.57
CA TYR A 195 2.91 10.45 -8.08
C TYR A 195 3.91 9.31 -8.13
N GLY A 196 3.83 8.39 -7.19
CA GLY A 196 4.87 7.38 -7.03
C GLY A 196 4.38 5.99 -6.70
N THR A 197 5.35 5.09 -6.74
CA THR A 197 5.16 3.68 -6.45
C THR A 197 6.26 3.16 -5.52
N ALA A 198 6.00 2.03 -4.88
CA ALA A 198 6.97 1.28 -4.10
C ALA A 198 6.81 -0.22 -4.37
N ALA A 199 7.90 -0.92 -4.65
CA ALA A 199 7.87 -2.33 -4.98
C ALA A 199 7.49 -3.21 -3.79
N HIS A 200 6.43 -4.04 -3.94
CA HIS A 200 6.03 -5.03 -2.94
C HIS A 200 6.92 -6.27 -2.98
N GLY A 201 7.25 -6.78 -1.79
CA GLY A 201 8.01 -8.02 -1.62
C GLY A 201 7.14 -9.29 -1.66
N SER A 202 6.32 -9.48 -2.70
CA SER A 202 5.44 -10.64 -2.83
C SER A 202 6.21 -11.98 -2.91
N PRO A 203 5.56 -13.13 -2.68
CA PRO A 203 6.19 -14.44 -2.86
C PRO A 203 6.79 -14.63 -4.24
N ILE A 204 6.12 -14.14 -5.30
CA ILE A 204 6.64 -14.20 -6.67
C ILE A 204 7.87 -13.31 -6.81
N ALA A 205 7.83 -12.09 -6.31
CA ALA A 205 8.98 -11.19 -6.36
C ALA A 205 10.20 -11.77 -5.62
N LYS A 206 9.99 -12.40 -4.46
CA LYS A 206 11.06 -13.07 -3.70
C LYS A 206 11.63 -14.30 -4.42
N ALA A 207 10.81 -15.00 -5.21
CA ALA A 207 11.21 -16.18 -5.97
C ALA A 207 11.86 -15.84 -7.32
N THR A 208 11.72 -14.61 -7.82
CA THR A 208 12.16 -14.23 -9.17
C THR A 208 13.01 -12.96 -9.17
N VAL A 209 12.37 -11.80 -9.28
CA VAL A 209 13.00 -10.47 -9.30
C VAL A 209 12.13 -9.47 -8.55
N PRO A 210 12.69 -8.39 -8.00
CA PRO A 210 11.88 -7.34 -7.38
C PRO A 210 10.90 -6.68 -8.36
N ASN A 211 9.72 -6.28 -7.86
CA ASN A 211 8.66 -5.69 -8.67
C ASN A 211 9.07 -4.39 -9.41
N TYR A 212 10.07 -3.64 -8.93
CA TYR A 212 10.57 -2.47 -9.65
C TYR A 212 11.24 -2.82 -11.00
N MET A 213 11.66 -4.09 -11.20
CA MET A 213 12.20 -4.54 -12.49
C MET A 213 11.12 -4.66 -13.60
N MET A 214 9.85 -4.44 -13.26
CA MET A 214 8.80 -4.25 -14.28
C MET A 214 8.99 -2.96 -15.08
N PHE A 215 9.73 -1.98 -14.55
CA PHE A 215 10.05 -0.73 -15.24
C PHE A 215 11.39 -0.84 -15.98
N SER A 216 11.43 -0.40 -17.25
CA SER A 216 12.66 -0.45 -18.08
C SER A 216 13.81 0.34 -17.48
N ASP A 217 13.53 1.38 -16.68
CA ASP A 217 14.54 2.17 -15.96
C ASP A 217 15.39 1.33 -15.00
N TYR A 218 14.84 0.24 -14.46
CA TYR A 218 15.48 -0.59 -13.43
C TYR A 218 15.67 -2.04 -13.85
N ALA A 219 15.11 -2.45 -14.98
CA ALA A 219 15.22 -3.80 -15.48
C ALA A 219 16.67 -4.15 -15.88
N LYS A 220 17.21 -5.23 -15.30
CA LYS A 220 18.53 -5.76 -15.64
C LYS A 220 18.46 -6.86 -16.73
N LYS A 221 17.26 -7.25 -17.13
CA LYS A 221 16.92 -8.25 -18.15
C LYS A 221 15.50 -7.96 -18.67
N ASP A 222 15.21 -8.44 -19.86
CA ASP A 222 13.91 -8.23 -20.53
C ASP A 222 12.91 -9.38 -20.30
N THR A 223 13.37 -10.46 -19.66
CA THR A 223 12.56 -11.66 -19.41
C THR A 223 12.84 -12.25 -18.05
N LEU A 224 11.85 -12.93 -17.50
CA LEU A 224 12.00 -13.81 -16.35
C LEU A 224 11.32 -15.17 -16.63
N GLU A 225 11.80 -16.22 -15.98
CA GLU A 225 11.18 -17.54 -16.00
C GLU A 225 10.56 -17.84 -14.63
N TYR A 226 9.32 -18.35 -14.65
CA TYR A 226 8.62 -18.81 -13.46
C TYR A 226 7.67 -19.96 -13.82
N ASN A 227 7.77 -21.09 -13.10
CA ASN A 227 6.98 -22.31 -13.37
C ASN A 227 7.03 -22.77 -14.84
N GLN A 228 8.21 -22.75 -15.47
CA GLN A 228 8.47 -23.15 -16.87
C GLN A 228 7.82 -22.22 -17.92
N GLU A 229 7.23 -21.11 -17.52
CA GLU A 229 6.73 -20.07 -18.41
C GLU A 229 7.70 -18.89 -18.44
N LYS A 230 7.80 -18.25 -19.60
CA LYS A 230 8.63 -17.05 -19.81
C LYS A 230 7.76 -15.82 -19.89
N TYR A 231 8.14 -14.78 -19.16
CA TYR A 231 7.41 -13.51 -19.06
C TYR A 231 8.32 -12.35 -19.46
N LEU A 232 7.75 -11.37 -20.19
CA LEU A 232 8.45 -10.13 -20.52
C LEU A 232 8.37 -9.16 -19.35
N ILE A 233 9.48 -8.52 -19.02
CA ILE A 233 9.57 -7.45 -18.00
C ILE A 233 10.35 -6.27 -18.57
N GLY A 234 10.29 -5.09 -17.91
CA GLY A 234 11.04 -3.92 -18.34
C GLY A 234 10.64 -3.39 -19.72
N GLN A 235 9.38 -3.58 -20.13
CA GLN A 235 8.91 -3.18 -21.47
C GLN A 235 8.56 -1.68 -21.53
N HIS A 236 8.18 -1.08 -20.41
CA HIS A 236 7.79 0.32 -20.29
C HIS A 236 8.58 0.99 -19.16
N SER A 237 8.86 2.26 -19.34
CA SER A 237 9.51 3.08 -18.32
C SER A 237 8.56 3.40 -17.15
N LEU A 238 9.14 3.78 -16.03
CA LEU A 238 8.40 4.27 -14.87
C LEU A 238 7.43 5.42 -15.26
N LYS A 239 7.91 6.33 -16.13
CA LYS A 239 7.13 7.46 -16.63
C LYS A 239 5.95 7.01 -17.51
N GLU A 240 6.13 6.03 -18.39
CA GLU A 240 5.05 5.47 -19.21
C GLU A 240 4.00 4.79 -18.35
N TYR A 241 4.40 4.14 -17.25
CA TYR A 241 3.47 3.64 -16.23
C TYR A 241 2.70 4.75 -15.51
N GLY A 242 3.13 6.02 -15.62
CA GLY A 242 2.48 7.18 -15.04
C GLY A 242 3.03 7.59 -13.67
N PHE A 243 4.22 7.09 -13.29
CA PHE A 243 4.88 7.44 -12.04
C PHE A 243 6.04 8.41 -12.26
N GLU A 244 6.24 9.28 -11.28
CA GLU A 244 7.37 10.21 -11.22
C GLU A 244 8.55 9.66 -10.41
N TYR A 245 8.31 8.69 -9.52
CA TYR A 245 9.35 8.04 -8.73
C TYR A 245 8.96 6.61 -8.29
N GLU A 246 10.00 5.84 -8.01
CA GLU A 246 9.93 4.58 -7.27
C GLU A 246 10.68 4.75 -5.95
N ALA A 247 10.06 4.38 -4.83
CA ALA A 247 10.52 4.75 -3.49
C ALA A 247 11.92 4.23 -3.12
N TYR A 248 12.36 3.12 -3.69
CA TYR A 248 13.72 2.60 -3.45
C TYR A 248 14.81 3.32 -4.24
N PHE A 249 14.43 4.16 -5.23
CA PHE A 249 15.39 4.84 -6.11
C PHE A 249 15.40 6.36 -5.93
N ILE A 250 14.69 6.90 -4.95
CA ILE A 250 14.87 8.29 -4.54
C ILE A 250 16.22 8.42 -3.82
N ASN A 251 16.76 9.64 -3.78
CA ASN A 251 18.02 9.89 -3.10
C ASN A 251 17.86 9.87 -1.59
N PHE A 252 18.32 8.81 -0.92
CA PHE A 252 18.51 8.70 0.53
C PHE A 252 19.79 7.92 0.84
N ASN A 253 20.44 8.21 1.98
CA ASN A 253 21.66 7.52 2.42
C ASN A 253 21.41 6.59 3.62
N ILE A 254 20.24 6.71 4.27
CA ILE A 254 19.88 5.89 5.43
C ILE A 254 18.47 5.31 5.21
N TYR A 255 18.30 4.02 5.50
CA TYR A 255 17.03 3.32 5.38
C TYR A 255 16.71 2.52 6.65
N TYR A 256 15.56 2.83 7.25
CA TYR A 256 15.01 2.08 8.37
C TYR A 256 13.70 1.41 7.97
N SER A 257 13.48 0.18 8.43
CA SER A 257 12.30 -0.60 8.07
C SER A 257 11.92 -1.59 9.17
N ASP A 258 10.62 -1.73 9.41
CA ASP A 258 10.01 -2.74 10.27
C ASP A 258 9.51 -3.97 9.47
N SER A 259 10.05 -4.21 8.28
CA SER A 259 9.63 -5.30 7.40
C SER A 259 9.64 -6.66 8.10
N GLY A 260 8.54 -7.40 7.98
CA GLY A 260 8.35 -8.68 8.66
C GLY A 260 8.13 -8.56 10.17
N GLY A 261 7.75 -7.39 10.68
CA GLY A 261 7.52 -7.13 12.11
C GLY A 261 8.79 -6.96 12.92
N LYS A 262 9.90 -6.65 12.27
CA LYS A 262 11.20 -6.43 12.91
C LYS A 262 11.89 -5.24 12.27
N TRP A 263 12.39 -4.34 13.10
CA TRP A 263 13.26 -3.28 12.62
C TRP A 263 14.58 -3.86 12.10
N ASN A 264 15.10 -3.25 11.06
CA ASN A 264 16.42 -3.60 10.50
C ASN A 264 17.58 -3.05 11.34
N ASP A 265 17.44 -3.20 12.65
CA ASP A 265 18.42 -2.82 13.66
C ASP A 265 18.53 -3.94 14.72
N PRO A 266 19.74 -4.32 15.18
CA PRO A 266 19.90 -5.36 16.20
C PRO A 266 19.23 -5.03 17.54
N GLU A 267 19.15 -3.76 17.91
CA GLU A 267 18.49 -3.27 19.12
C GLU A 267 16.99 -2.99 18.89
N GLY A 268 16.46 -3.32 17.70
CA GLY A 268 15.06 -3.15 17.35
C GLY A 268 14.62 -1.68 17.30
N PHE A 269 13.44 -1.39 17.87
CA PHE A 269 12.87 -0.04 17.87
C PHE A 269 13.76 0.99 18.61
N ASP A 270 14.31 0.61 19.77
CA ASP A 270 15.17 1.48 20.56
C ASP A 270 16.47 1.84 19.81
N GLY A 271 17.00 0.89 19.05
CA GLY A 271 18.15 1.13 18.17
C GLY A 271 17.85 2.15 17.07
N ILE A 272 16.64 2.13 16.51
CA ILE A 272 16.22 3.15 15.53
C ILE A 272 16.14 4.54 16.17
N LEU A 273 15.55 4.65 17.37
CA LEU A 273 15.46 5.94 18.07
C LEU A 273 16.85 6.52 18.38
N LYS A 274 17.80 5.67 18.80
CA LYS A 274 19.19 6.06 19.04
C LYS A 274 19.91 6.51 17.76
N LYS A 275 19.72 5.77 16.66
CA LYS A 275 20.31 6.15 15.36
C LYS A 275 19.71 7.46 14.81
N LEU A 276 18.45 7.76 15.10
CA LEU A 276 17.87 9.06 14.81
C LEU A 276 18.53 10.18 15.65
N ASP A 277 18.90 9.91 16.93
CA ASP A 277 19.68 10.87 17.73
C ASP A 277 21.05 11.15 17.13
N ASP A 278 21.70 10.12 16.62
CA ASP A 278 23.05 10.19 16.05
C ASP A 278 23.09 10.76 14.63
N SER A 279 21.92 10.95 13.96
CA SER A 279 21.83 11.48 12.60
C SER A 279 22.31 12.94 12.53
N LYS A 280 22.91 13.29 11.39
CA LYS A 280 23.62 14.57 11.18
C LYS A 280 22.94 15.41 10.12
N PRO A 281 23.07 16.74 10.17
CA PRO A 281 22.67 17.61 9.06
C PRO A 281 23.23 17.12 7.72
N GLY A 282 22.39 17.15 6.67
CA GLY A 282 22.67 16.57 5.38
C GLY A 282 22.27 15.09 5.21
N ASP A 283 21.98 14.36 6.30
CA ASP A 283 21.43 13.01 6.19
C ASP A 283 20.03 13.03 5.56
N ARG A 284 19.79 12.02 4.75
CA ARG A 284 18.50 11.77 4.07
C ARG A 284 18.03 10.38 4.45
N ILE A 285 17.01 10.32 5.28
CA ILE A 285 16.52 9.08 5.88
C ILE A 285 15.19 8.70 5.27
N GLN A 286 15.04 7.47 4.78
CA GLN A 286 13.72 6.89 4.48
C GLN A 286 13.36 5.94 5.63
N ILE A 287 12.19 6.16 6.24
CA ILE A 287 11.63 5.29 7.27
C ILE A 287 10.40 4.60 6.71
N LEU A 288 10.44 3.27 6.64
CA LEU A 288 9.30 2.42 6.29
C LEU A 288 8.72 1.80 7.54
N ALA A 289 7.44 2.06 7.79
CA ALA A 289 6.65 1.39 8.81
C ALA A 289 5.38 0.79 8.19
N HIS A 290 5.15 -0.51 8.42
CA HIS A 290 3.94 -1.18 7.93
C HIS A 290 2.83 -1.08 9.00
N PRO A 291 1.68 -0.48 8.70
CA PRO A 291 0.59 -0.31 9.68
C PRO A 291 0.17 -1.59 10.38
N ASP A 292 0.32 -2.73 9.70
CA ASP A 292 -0.04 -4.06 10.22
C ASP A 292 0.66 -4.46 11.51
N TRP A 293 1.87 -3.96 11.75
CA TRP A 293 2.67 -4.29 12.92
C TRP A 293 2.37 -3.40 14.13
N TRP A 294 1.56 -2.35 13.98
CA TRP A 294 1.29 -1.34 15.00
C TRP A 294 -0.09 -1.46 15.62
N GLY A 295 -0.27 -0.87 16.82
CA GLY A 295 -1.55 -0.83 17.50
C GLY A 295 -1.85 -2.12 18.30
N LYS A 296 -0.81 -2.66 18.94
CA LYS A 296 -0.94 -3.75 19.92
C LYS A 296 -1.70 -3.30 21.18
#